data_8910b716c9648a234cf7c2387c119199
#
_entry.id   8910b716c9648a234cf7c2387c119199
#
_cell.length_a   1.000
_cell.length_b   1.000
_cell.length_c   1.000
_cell.angle_alpha   90.00
_cell.angle_beta   90.00
_cell.angle_gamma   90.00
#
_symmetry.space_group_name_H-M   'P 1'
#
loop_
_entity.id
_entity.type
_entity.pdbx_description
1 polymer ?
#
loop_
_entity_poly.entity_id
_entity_poly.type
_entity_poly.pdbx_seq_one_letter_code
_entity_poly.pdbx_strand_id
1 'polypeptide(L)'
;MAKQTKVVKKRKVKVEAIGEAHIQASFNNIIISLTNKNGEVISWPSAGKMGFRGSKKNTPFAAQMAAENCSSVAYEAGLRRVKVFVKGPGAGRESAIRSIHNSGIEVSEIIDVTPMPHNGCRPPKRRRV
;
A
#
# COMPACT_ATOMS: atom_id res chain seq x y z
N MET A 1 -11.21 8.88 39.28
CA MET A 1 -10.96 7.47 38.89
C MET A 1 -10.27 7.43 37.54
N ALA A 2 -9.06 6.99 37.53
CA ALA A 2 -8.37 6.77 36.26
C ALA A 2 -9.07 5.63 35.51
N LYS A 3 -9.66 5.93 34.37
CA LYS A 3 -10.13 4.90 33.47
C LYS A 3 -8.89 4.09 33.05
N GLN A 4 -8.79 2.86 33.52
CA GLN A 4 -7.81 1.95 32.97
C GLN A 4 -8.13 1.78 31.49
N THR A 5 -7.35 2.44 30.66
CA THR A 5 -7.31 2.10 29.24
C THR A 5 -6.88 0.65 29.16
N LYS A 6 -7.78 -0.22 28.77
CA LYS A 6 -7.41 -1.59 28.42
C LYS A 6 -6.33 -1.49 27.36
N VAL A 7 -5.12 -1.88 27.72
CA VAL A 7 -4.04 -2.02 26.74
C VAL A 7 -4.49 -3.14 25.79
N VAL A 8 -5.02 -2.73 24.64
CA VAL A 8 -5.30 -3.67 23.58
C VAL A 8 -3.94 -4.22 23.14
N LYS A 9 -3.67 -5.46 23.46
CA LYS A 9 -2.46 -6.13 22.97
C LYS A 9 -2.52 -6.08 21.46
N LYS A 10 -1.64 -5.28 20.87
CA LYS A 10 -1.49 -5.26 19.41
C LYS A 10 -1.15 -6.66 18.95
N ARG A 11 -1.94 -7.19 18.04
CA ARG A 11 -1.68 -8.49 17.42
C ARG A 11 -0.29 -8.44 16.78
N LYS A 12 0.61 -9.28 17.24
CA LYS A 12 1.94 -9.37 16.64
C LYS A 12 1.84 -10.16 15.35
N VAL A 13 2.05 -9.49 14.24
CA VAL A 13 2.18 -10.13 12.94
C VAL A 13 3.59 -10.70 12.85
N LYS A 14 3.69 -11.98 12.49
CA LYS A 14 4.97 -12.62 12.26
C LYS A 14 5.58 -12.08 10.97
N VAL A 15 6.71 -11.40 11.06
CA VAL A 15 7.41 -10.84 9.91
C VAL A 15 8.54 -11.75 9.50
N GLU A 16 8.45 -12.26 8.28
CA GLU A 16 9.53 -13.04 7.63
C GLU A 16 10.33 -12.12 6.69
N ALA A 17 11.50 -12.58 6.24
CA ALA A 17 12.32 -11.82 5.32
C ALA A 17 11.65 -11.63 3.95
N ILE A 18 10.78 -12.54 3.57
CA ILE A 18 10.03 -12.52 2.31
C ILE A 18 8.56 -12.22 2.60
N GLY A 19 7.99 -11.29 1.86
CA GLY A 19 6.59 -10.93 1.98
C GLY A 19 6.01 -10.44 0.66
N GLU A 20 4.87 -9.77 0.74
CA GLU A 20 4.17 -9.23 -0.41
C GLU A 20 3.87 -7.74 -0.21
N ALA A 21 3.90 -6.99 -1.31
CA ALA A 21 3.48 -5.60 -1.34
C ALA A 21 2.26 -5.47 -2.24
N HIS A 22 1.17 -4.95 -1.70
CA HIS A 22 -0.05 -4.71 -2.46
C HIS A 22 -0.23 -3.21 -2.64
N ILE A 23 -0.19 -2.75 -3.88
CA ILE A 23 -0.34 -1.34 -4.22
C ILE A 23 -1.66 -1.16 -4.96
N GLN A 24 -2.55 -0.39 -4.39
CA GLN A 24 -3.81 -0.02 -5.03
C GLN A 24 -3.76 1.46 -5.38
N ALA A 25 -3.61 1.76 -6.67
CA ALA A 25 -3.51 3.12 -7.18
C ALA A 25 -4.79 3.47 -7.94
N SER A 26 -5.61 4.34 -7.37
CA SER A 26 -6.80 4.88 -8.01
C SER A 26 -6.52 6.27 -8.57
N PHE A 27 -7.47 6.86 -9.28
CA PHE A 27 -7.34 8.23 -9.77
C PHE A 27 -7.32 9.28 -8.65
N ASN A 28 -7.81 8.94 -7.46
CA ASN A 28 -7.94 9.87 -6.36
C ASN A 28 -7.02 9.58 -5.17
N ASN A 29 -6.42 8.40 -5.10
CA ASN A 29 -5.63 8.00 -3.94
C ASN A 29 -4.69 6.85 -4.27
N ILE A 30 -3.79 6.56 -3.35
CA ILE A 30 -2.95 5.38 -3.39
C ILE A 30 -2.91 4.74 -2.01
N ILE A 31 -3.04 3.43 -1.97
CA ILE A 31 -2.95 2.64 -0.74
C ILE A 31 -1.89 1.56 -0.96
N ILE A 32 -0.96 1.49 -0.04
CA ILE A 32 0.12 0.51 -0.07
C ILE A 32 -0.02 -0.37 1.17
N SER A 33 0.05 -1.68 0.98
CA SER A 33 0.01 -2.64 2.09
C SER A 33 1.20 -3.59 1.97
N LEU A 34 2.06 -3.61 2.95
CA LEU A 34 3.13 -4.60 3.04
C LEU A 34 2.67 -5.72 3.96
N THR A 35 2.71 -6.93 3.46
CA THR A 35 2.21 -8.11 4.15
C THR A 35 3.28 -9.19 4.25
N ASN A 36 3.04 -10.19 5.11
CA ASN A 36 3.82 -11.42 5.12
C ASN A 36 3.28 -12.38 4.05
N LYS A 37 3.87 -13.57 3.93
CA LYS A 37 3.43 -14.58 2.95
C LYS A 37 1.99 -15.03 3.14
N ASN A 38 1.48 -14.95 4.36
CA ASN A 38 0.12 -15.38 4.70
C ASN A 38 -0.94 -14.31 4.43
N GLY A 39 -0.53 -13.10 4.02
CA GLY A 39 -1.43 -12.00 3.77
C GLY A 39 -1.73 -11.12 4.98
N GLU A 40 -1.07 -11.33 6.11
CA GLU A 40 -1.23 -10.47 7.29
C GLU A 40 -0.50 -9.15 7.09
N VAL A 41 -1.21 -8.04 7.27
CA VAL A 41 -0.68 -6.70 7.00
C VAL A 41 0.32 -6.27 8.08
N ILE A 42 1.51 -5.88 7.65
CA ILE A 42 2.57 -5.35 8.52
C ILE A 42 2.46 -3.83 8.60
N SER A 43 2.32 -3.18 7.45
CA SER A 43 2.22 -1.72 7.33
C SER A 43 1.27 -1.36 6.19
N TRP A 44 0.44 -0.30 6.40
CA TRP A 44 -0.60 0.07 5.45
C TRP A 44 -0.78 1.59 5.30
N PRO A 45 0.23 2.35 4.91
CA PRO A 45 0.05 3.78 4.69
C PRO A 45 -0.79 4.06 3.44
N SER A 46 -1.39 5.23 3.43
CA SER A 46 -2.05 5.78 2.25
C SER A 46 -1.65 7.25 2.09
N ALA A 47 -1.92 7.83 0.93
CA ALA A 47 -1.65 9.26 0.72
C ALA A 47 -2.43 10.12 1.73
N GLY A 48 -3.67 9.75 2.06
CA GLY A 48 -4.47 10.44 3.06
C GLY A 48 -3.88 10.35 4.47
N LYS A 49 -3.32 9.22 4.83
CA LYS A 49 -2.66 9.01 6.12
C LYS A 49 -1.40 9.87 6.26
N MET A 50 -0.71 10.16 5.15
CA MET A 50 0.48 11.00 5.12
C MET A 50 0.17 12.51 5.13
N GLY A 51 -1.10 12.89 5.21
CA GLY A 51 -1.53 14.28 5.29
C GLY A 51 -1.94 14.92 3.97
N PHE A 52 -1.88 14.22 2.87
CA PHE A 52 -2.33 14.72 1.57
C PHE A 52 -3.85 14.76 1.51
N ARG A 53 -4.42 15.79 0.90
CA ARG A 53 -5.87 16.00 0.81
C ARG A 53 -6.30 16.29 -0.61
N GLY A 54 -7.53 15.88 -0.97
CA GLY A 54 -8.12 16.17 -2.28
C GLY A 54 -7.30 15.60 -3.43
N SER A 55 -7.10 16.39 -4.47
CA SER A 55 -6.35 15.98 -5.67
C SER A 55 -4.87 15.71 -5.41
N LYS A 56 -4.31 16.18 -4.31
CA LYS A 56 -2.91 15.93 -3.94
C LYS A 56 -2.63 14.46 -3.62
N LYS A 57 -3.64 13.69 -3.24
CA LYS A 57 -3.51 12.27 -2.96
C LYS A 57 -3.15 11.43 -4.19
N ASN A 58 -3.41 11.94 -5.37
CA ASN A 58 -3.15 11.24 -6.63
C ASN A 58 -1.80 11.59 -7.26
N THR A 59 -0.93 12.28 -6.55
CA THR A 59 0.36 12.69 -7.10
C THR A 59 1.42 11.59 -6.91
N PRO A 60 2.40 11.48 -7.82
CA PRO A 60 3.54 10.57 -7.63
C PRO A 60 4.32 10.86 -6.34
N PHE A 61 4.42 12.12 -5.95
CA PHE A 61 5.07 12.52 -4.70
C PHE A 61 4.36 11.94 -3.47
N ALA A 62 3.02 11.97 -3.45
CA ALA A 62 2.24 11.37 -2.36
C ALA A 62 2.48 9.86 -2.28
N ALA A 63 2.52 9.18 -3.42
CA ALA A 63 2.84 7.77 -3.50
C ALA A 63 4.24 7.46 -2.97
N GLN A 64 5.22 8.28 -3.33
CA GLN A 64 6.59 8.16 -2.84
C GLN A 64 6.66 8.27 -1.33
N MET A 65 6.04 9.28 -0.75
CA MET A 65 6.04 9.49 0.71
C MET A 65 5.37 8.33 1.44
N ALA A 66 4.22 7.86 0.95
CA ALA A 66 3.53 6.72 1.53
C ALA A 66 4.39 5.45 1.46
N ALA A 67 5.02 5.19 0.33
CA ALA A 67 5.89 4.03 0.14
C ALA A 67 7.12 4.06 1.04
N GLU A 68 7.75 5.21 1.19
CA GLU A 68 8.90 5.38 2.08
C GLU A 68 8.54 5.10 3.53
N ASN A 69 7.43 5.64 4.01
CA ASN A 69 6.95 5.41 5.36
C ASN A 69 6.65 3.92 5.59
N CYS A 70 5.92 3.31 4.69
CA CYS A 70 5.57 1.90 4.72
C CYS A 70 6.82 1.00 4.77
N SER A 71 7.76 1.27 3.89
CA SER A 71 8.98 0.50 3.76
C SER A 71 9.86 0.61 4.99
N SER A 72 9.96 1.80 5.58
CA SER A 72 10.74 2.00 6.80
C SER A 72 10.20 1.16 7.95
N VAL A 73 8.89 1.18 8.16
CA VAL A 73 8.24 0.39 9.22
C VAL A 73 8.45 -1.10 8.98
N ALA A 74 8.25 -1.56 7.77
CA ALA A 74 8.39 -2.98 7.43
C ALA A 74 9.86 -3.45 7.50
N TYR A 75 10.79 -2.62 7.09
CA TYR A 75 12.22 -2.93 7.15
C TYR A 75 12.69 -3.09 8.59
N GLU A 76 12.28 -2.21 9.49
CA GLU A 76 12.57 -2.31 10.92
C GLU A 76 11.98 -3.58 11.52
N ALA A 77 10.81 -4.01 11.02
CA ALA A 77 10.17 -5.24 11.48
C ALA A 77 10.85 -6.51 10.96
N GLY A 78 11.71 -6.42 9.94
CA GLY A 78 12.47 -7.56 9.42
C GLY A 78 12.22 -7.94 7.96
N LEU A 79 11.32 -7.26 7.27
CA LEU A 79 11.03 -7.53 5.87
C LEU A 79 12.20 -7.10 4.98
N ARG A 80 12.65 -7.96 4.06
CA ARG A 80 13.80 -7.71 3.18
C ARG A 80 13.50 -7.86 1.70
N ARG A 81 12.57 -8.71 1.34
CA ARG A 81 12.19 -9.00 -0.05
C ARG A 81 10.69 -9.05 -0.19
N VAL A 82 10.17 -8.45 -1.25
CA VAL A 82 8.73 -8.44 -1.52
C VAL A 82 8.43 -8.77 -2.97
N LYS A 83 7.29 -9.39 -3.16
CA LYS A 83 6.65 -9.56 -4.45
C LYS A 83 5.56 -8.50 -4.57
N VAL A 84 5.63 -7.65 -5.58
CA VAL A 84 4.73 -6.52 -5.73
C VAL A 84 3.52 -6.87 -6.58
N PHE A 85 2.33 -6.64 -6.03
CA PHE A 85 1.06 -6.74 -6.75
C PHE A 85 0.48 -5.35 -6.93
N VAL A 86 0.40 -4.88 -8.16
CA VAL A 86 -0.09 -3.53 -8.50
C VAL A 86 -1.47 -3.62 -9.10
N LYS A 87 -2.38 -2.79 -8.62
CA LYS A 87 -3.77 -2.75 -9.07
C LYS A 87 -4.19 -1.32 -9.32
N GLY A 88 -4.85 -1.08 -10.46
CA GLY A 88 -5.46 0.19 -10.79
C GLY A 88 -4.63 1.11 -11.69
N PRO A 89 -5.26 2.16 -12.24
CA PRO A 89 -4.64 3.01 -13.26
C PRO A 89 -3.98 4.28 -12.72
N GLY A 90 -3.84 4.43 -11.40
CA GLY A 90 -3.33 5.65 -10.77
C GLY A 90 -1.90 6.01 -11.16
N ALA A 91 -1.58 7.30 -11.14
CA ALA A 91 -0.26 7.83 -11.53
C ALA A 91 0.86 7.45 -10.56
N GLY A 92 0.54 7.06 -9.34
CA GLY A 92 1.54 6.75 -8.31
C GLY A 92 2.13 5.34 -8.36
N ARG A 93 1.74 4.50 -9.31
CA ARG A 93 2.17 3.10 -9.39
C ARG A 93 3.68 2.94 -9.40
N GLU A 94 4.33 3.55 -10.37
CA GLU A 94 5.78 3.42 -10.56
C GLU A 94 6.57 4.07 -9.42
N SER A 95 6.15 5.24 -8.97
CA SER A 95 6.80 5.95 -7.86
C SER A 95 6.77 5.13 -6.58
N ALA A 96 5.66 4.46 -6.28
CA ALA A 96 5.52 3.61 -5.11
C ALA A 96 6.48 2.42 -5.16
N ILE A 97 6.54 1.73 -6.30
CA ILE A 97 7.43 0.57 -6.49
C ILE A 97 8.89 1.00 -6.36
N ARG A 98 9.25 2.10 -7.00
CA ARG A 98 10.61 2.64 -6.99
C ARG A 98 11.04 3.02 -5.58
N SER A 99 10.15 3.63 -4.81
CA SER A 99 10.43 4.04 -3.43
C SER A 99 10.58 2.85 -2.49
N ILE A 100 9.81 1.79 -2.68
CA ILE A 100 9.97 0.54 -1.91
C ILE A 100 11.38 -0.03 -2.16
N HIS A 101 11.80 -0.08 -3.41
CA HIS A 101 13.13 -0.57 -3.77
C HIS A 101 14.25 0.30 -3.17
N ASN A 102 14.12 1.61 -3.26
CA ASN A 102 15.12 2.55 -2.75
C ASN A 102 15.25 2.54 -1.22
N SER A 103 14.22 2.10 -0.52
CA SER A 103 14.24 2.00 0.95
C SER A 103 14.99 0.77 1.48
N GLY A 104 15.55 -0.04 0.60
CA GLY A 104 16.34 -1.21 0.97
C GLY A 104 15.61 -2.54 0.91
N ILE A 105 14.33 -2.54 0.56
CA ILE A 105 13.55 -3.77 0.36
C ILE A 105 13.70 -4.20 -1.10
N GLU A 106 14.19 -5.41 -1.32
CA GLU A 106 14.34 -5.97 -2.66
C GLU A 106 12.98 -6.32 -3.26
N VAL A 107 12.72 -5.85 -4.47
CA VAL A 107 11.54 -6.22 -5.26
C VAL A 107 11.89 -7.40 -6.14
N SER A 108 11.31 -8.56 -5.85
CA SER A 108 11.61 -9.80 -6.59
C SER A 108 10.82 -9.89 -7.89
N GLU A 109 9.54 -9.55 -7.85
CA GLU A 109 8.65 -9.57 -9.02
C GLU A 109 7.66 -8.44 -8.93
N ILE A 110 7.20 -7.98 -10.09
CA ILE A 110 6.12 -6.98 -10.21
C ILE A 110 5.01 -7.62 -11.04
N ILE A 111 3.84 -7.77 -10.45
CA ILE A 111 2.67 -8.38 -11.10
C ILE A 111 1.53 -7.38 -11.12
N ASP A 112 0.98 -7.14 -12.30
CA ASP A 112 -0.21 -6.32 -12.46
C ASP A 112 -1.45 -7.20 -12.27
N VAL A 113 -2.25 -6.89 -11.26
CA VAL A 113 -3.47 -7.62 -10.91
C VAL A 113 -4.73 -6.79 -11.13
N THR A 114 -4.65 -5.77 -11.97
CA THR A 114 -5.81 -4.93 -12.32
C THR A 114 -6.91 -5.82 -12.89
N PRO A 115 -8.13 -5.79 -12.32
CA PRO A 115 -9.19 -6.67 -12.78
C PRO A 115 -9.71 -6.28 -14.16
N MET A 116 -9.90 -7.28 -15.02
CA MET A 116 -10.55 -7.12 -16.31
C MET A 116 -11.79 -8.01 -16.35
N PRO A 117 -12.99 -7.44 -16.16
CA PRO A 117 -14.21 -8.23 -16.12
C PRO A 117 -14.56 -8.81 -17.51
N HIS A 118 -15.09 -10.02 -17.53
CA HIS A 118 -15.65 -10.63 -18.74
C HIS A 118 -17.10 -10.16 -18.93
N ASN A 119 -17.31 -8.91 -19.24
CA ASN A 119 -18.58 -8.17 -19.26
C ASN A 119 -19.16 -7.81 -17.88
N GLY A 120 -18.84 -8.46 -16.82
CA GLY A 120 -19.16 -8.12 -15.43
C GLY A 120 -20.50 -7.44 -15.16
N CYS A 121 -20.51 -6.64 -14.11
CA CYS A 121 -21.68 -5.87 -13.70
C CYS A 121 -21.86 -4.61 -14.55
N ARG A 122 -23.12 -4.14 -14.63
CA ARG A 122 -23.41 -2.87 -15.31
C ARG A 122 -22.62 -1.74 -14.62
N PRO A 123 -21.86 -0.92 -15.39
CA PRO A 123 -21.14 0.21 -14.80
C PRO A 123 -22.11 1.28 -14.26
N PRO A 124 -21.67 2.10 -13.32
CA PRO A 124 -22.48 3.17 -12.78
C PRO A 124 -22.77 4.24 -13.83
N LYS A 125 -23.80 5.04 -13.57
CA LYS A 125 -24.17 6.17 -14.42
C LYS A 125 -22.99 7.10 -14.65
N ARG A 126 -22.88 7.61 -15.89
CA ARG A 126 -21.85 8.60 -16.23
C ARG A 126 -21.98 9.83 -15.34
N ARG A 127 -20.88 10.24 -14.77
CA ARG A 127 -20.81 11.38 -13.89
C ARG A 127 -21.05 12.69 -14.67
N ARG A 128 -21.90 13.54 -14.16
CA ARG A 128 -22.07 14.90 -14.72
C ARG A 128 -20.89 15.75 -14.25
N VAL A 129 -20.18 16.32 -15.19
CA VAL A 129 -19.03 17.18 -14.93
C VAL A 129 -19.34 18.58 -15.45
#